data_78d78523eba9514ebe9b2d37891ba537
#
_entry.id   78d78523eba9514ebe9b2d37891ba537
#
_cell.length_a   1.000
_cell.length_b   1.000
_cell.length_c   1.000
_cell.angle_alpha   90.00
_cell.angle_beta   90.00
_cell.angle_gamma   90.00
#
_symmetry.space_group_name_H-M   'P 1'
#
loop_
_entity.id
_entity.type
_entity.pdbx_description
1 polymer ?
#
loop_
_entity_poly.entity_id
_entity_poly.type
_entity_poly.pdbx_seq_one_letter_code
_entity_poly.pdbx_strand_id
1 'polypeptide(L)'
;LRRRQRQMCIRDRYKGKEYAVHADINDNDQTVLIPKVSTTASDKNNGTHMSYAGKDVTIVDKVEVKNIVAGREYTLKGKVMDKKTGNPLLVDGKEITAEKTFKANGENETVELEFTFDASALKGTTTVVFENLYEGENEIGTHADLEDEGQTVEIPEIGTTLIGKDSQIHVINADEKITLVDTVKYKGLEKGREYKVDGVLYDKETKQPLEIDGKQVTASATFTAEASEGSVDVTFEFNGSDLAGKTLVAFEEAYDVETNTLVADHKDIDDGEQTVVVPKIGTTLTDKDGNKTVNAAKETVLVDTVKYENLEVGREVELKGILYDKNTQKPIMIDGKEVTASAKFTPEEA
;
A
#
# COMPACT_ATOMS: atom_id res chain seq x y z
N LEU A 1 20.54 35.99 0.22
CA LEU A 1 20.69 37.41 -0.19
C LEU A 1 19.30 37.95 -0.52
N ARG A 2 18.75 38.82 0.37
CA ARG A 2 17.44 39.47 0.20
C ARG A 2 17.47 40.43 -0.97
N ARG A 3 17.00 40.02 -2.17
CA ARG A 3 16.75 40.90 -3.31
C ARG A 3 15.25 41.14 -3.44
N ARG A 4 14.68 41.99 -2.55
CA ARG A 4 13.21 42.18 -2.54
C ARG A 4 12.74 43.41 -3.31
N GLN A 5 13.61 44.39 -3.55
CA GLN A 5 13.31 45.61 -4.31
C GLN A 5 14.58 46.10 -5.02
N ARG A 6 14.45 46.49 -6.27
CA ARG A 6 15.51 47.20 -6.98
C ARG A 6 15.01 48.60 -7.29
N GLN A 7 15.77 49.57 -6.84
CA GLN A 7 15.49 50.96 -7.09
C GLN A 7 16.62 51.56 -7.91
N MET A 8 16.27 52.35 -8.93
CA MET A 8 17.25 53.02 -9.78
C MET A 8 17.36 54.47 -9.33
N CYS A 9 18.57 54.88 -8.92
CA CYS A 9 18.88 56.29 -8.64
C CYS A 9 19.47 56.88 -9.89
N ILE A 10 18.82 57.91 -10.43
CA ILE A 10 19.30 58.67 -11.60
C ILE A 10 20.06 59.88 -11.11
N ARG A 11 21.32 60.01 -11.56
CA ARG A 11 22.18 61.17 -11.27
C ARG A 11 22.66 61.78 -12.56
N ASP A 12 22.22 62.99 -12.85
CA ASP A 12 22.69 63.75 -13.99
C ASP A 12 23.91 64.55 -13.65
N ARG A 13 24.99 64.41 -14.43
CA ARG A 13 26.27 65.19 -14.23
C ARG A 13 26.65 65.92 -15.50
N TYR A 14 26.94 67.23 -15.35
CA TYR A 14 27.58 68.06 -16.38
C TYR A 14 28.92 68.61 -15.87
N LYS A 15 30.00 68.40 -16.63
CA LYS A 15 31.38 68.74 -16.24
C LYS A 15 31.77 68.24 -14.85
N GLY A 16 31.36 67.05 -14.45
CA GLY A 16 31.68 66.46 -13.16
C GLY A 16 30.91 67.00 -11.96
N LYS A 17 30.00 67.96 -12.15
CA LYS A 17 29.08 68.43 -11.10
C LYS A 17 27.71 67.76 -11.24
N GLU A 18 27.12 67.37 -10.10
CA GLU A 18 25.77 66.81 -10.00
C GLU A 18 24.75 67.94 -10.07
N TYR A 19 23.82 67.91 -11.02
CA TYR A 19 22.80 68.97 -11.23
C TYR A 19 21.41 68.50 -10.79
N ALA A 20 21.12 67.20 -10.85
CA ALA A 20 19.86 66.61 -10.40
C ALA A 20 20.12 65.23 -9.83
N VAL A 21 19.42 64.89 -8.77
CA VAL A 21 19.45 63.61 -8.15
C VAL A 21 18.00 63.22 -7.85
N HIS A 22 17.59 62.04 -8.33
CA HIS A 22 16.41 61.39 -7.86
C HIS A 22 16.85 60.11 -7.11
N ALA A 23 16.85 60.20 -5.77
CA ALA A 23 17.36 59.16 -4.88
C ALA A 23 16.40 58.92 -3.70
N ASP A 24 15.09 58.91 -4.00
CA ASP A 24 14.08 58.59 -3.02
C ASP A 24 13.88 57.06 -2.95
N ILE A 25 14.27 56.47 -1.82
CA ILE A 25 14.13 55.01 -1.60
C ILE A 25 12.66 54.57 -1.50
N ASN A 26 11.74 55.48 -1.24
CA ASN A 26 10.31 55.23 -1.09
C ASN A 26 9.52 55.62 -2.33
N ASP A 27 10.17 55.98 -3.45
CA ASP A 27 9.49 56.29 -4.69
C ASP A 27 8.93 55.03 -5.34
N ASN A 28 7.60 54.87 -5.32
CA ASN A 28 6.90 53.71 -5.90
C ASN A 28 7.06 53.67 -7.43
N ASP A 29 7.21 54.78 -8.12
CA ASP A 29 7.38 54.79 -9.58
C ASP A 29 8.75 54.27 -10.02
N GLN A 30 9.73 54.22 -9.07
CA GLN A 30 11.06 53.65 -9.27
C GLN A 30 11.24 52.27 -8.63
N THR A 31 10.17 51.70 -8.07
CA THR A 31 10.21 50.41 -7.38
C THR A 31 9.72 49.30 -8.31
N VAL A 32 10.52 48.25 -8.46
CA VAL A 32 10.13 47.01 -9.14
C VAL A 32 10.07 45.89 -8.12
N LEU A 33 8.91 45.26 -8.01
CA LEU A 33 8.70 44.09 -7.17
C LEU A 33 9.15 42.82 -7.90
N ILE A 34 9.76 41.91 -7.17
CA ILE A 34 10.09 40.55 -7.64
C ILE A 34 9.24 39.59 -6.83
N PRO A 35 8.19 39.04 -7.43
CA PRO A 35 7.31 38.09 -6.74
C PRO A 35 8.06 36.86 -6.25
N LYS A 36 7.58 36.30 -5.14
CA LYS A 36 8.03 35.01 -4.61
C LYS A 36 6.82 34.15 -4.41
N VAL A 37 6.89 32.92 -4.96
CA VAL A 37 5.92 31.83 -4.74
C VAL A 37 6.56 30.80 -3.81
N SER A 38 5.83 30.36 -2.81
CA SER A 38 6.17 29.23 -1.94
C SER A 38 4.89 28.51 -1.57
N THR A 39 4.94 27.18 -1.50
CA THR A 39 3.74 26.38 -1.44
C THR A 39 3.87 25.22 -0.47
N THR A 40 2.74 24.59 -0.12
CA THR A 40 2.68 23.37 0.67
C THR A 40 1.48 22.57 0.23
N ALA A 41 1.73 21.37 -0.31
CA ALA A 41 0.71 20.46 -0.78
C ALA A 41 0.34 19.43 0.30
N SER A 42 -0.94 19.06 0.40
CA SER A 42 -1.43 18.05 1.34
C SER A 42 -2.70 17.39 0.81
N ASP A 43 -3.02 16.21 1.33
CA ASP A 43 -4.32 15.60 1.09
C ASP A 43 -5.42 16.40 1.80
N LYS A 44 -6.51 16.68 1.10
CA LYS A 44 -7.62 17.51 1.59
C LYS A 44 -8.32 16.91 2.81
N ASN A 45 -8.40 15.59 2.90
CA ASN A 45 -9.19 14.92 3.92
C ASN A 45 -8.45 14.79 5.25
N ASN A 46 -7.13 14.57 5.19
CA ASN A 46 -6.33 14.31 6.41
C ASN A 46 -5.30 15.40 6.71
N GLY A 47 -5.04 16.32 5.76
CA GLY A 47 -4.07 17.41 5.94
C GLY A 47 -2.60 16.96 5.98
N THR A 48 -2.30 15.73 5.61
CA THR A 48 -0.93 15.18 5.59
C THR A 48 -0.35 15.14 4.18
N HIS A 49 0.93 14.79 4.06
CA HIS A 49 1.60 14.54 2.79
C HIS A 49 1.37 13.13 2.24
N MET A 50 0.29 12.47 2.67
CA MET A 50 -0.10 11.13 2.19
C MET A 50 -1.55 11.10 1.78
N SER A 51 -1.85 10.45 0.65
CA SER A 51 -3.18 10.31 0.09
C SER A 51 -3.47 8.84 -0.19
N TYR A 52 -4.64 8.35 0.20
CA TYR A 52 -5.08 6.99 -0.14
C TYR A 52 -5.35 6.88 -1.65
N ALA A 53 -4.97 5.75 -2.27
CA ALA A 53 -5.20 5.47 -3.68
C ALA A 53 -6.69 5.20 -4.00
N GLY A 54 -7.53 6.24 -3.93
CA GLY A 54 -8.97 6.20 -4.17
C GLY A 54 -9.41 6.88 -5.46
N LYS A 55 -10.72 6.80 -5.77
CA LYS A 55 -11.29 7.38 -6.99
C LYS A 55 -11.39 8.91 -6.97
N ASP A 56 -11.57 9.49 -5.80
CA ASP A 56 -11.84 10.93 -5.63
C ASP A 56 -10.81 11.54 -4.67
N VAL A 57 -9.53 11.43 -5.04
CA VAL A 57 -8.43 12.05 -4.28
C VAL A 57 -8.39 13.53 -4.60
N THR A 58 -8.25 14.37 -3.58
CA THR A 58 -8.02 15.81 -3.74
C THR A 58 -6.78 16.24 -2.98
N ILE A 59 -5.77 16.67 -3.73
CA ILE A 59 -4.59 17.36 -3.18
C ILE A 59 -4.92 18.86 -3.14
N VAL A 60 -4.71 19.47 -1.98
CA VAL A 60 -4.80 20.93 -1.79
C VAL A 60 -3.40 21.47 -1.70
N ASP A 61 -3.07 22.40 -2.60
CA ASP A 61 -1.83 23.14 -2.54
C ASP A 61 -2.09 24.57 -2.02
N LYS A 62 -1.49 24.90 -0.90
CA LYS A 62 -1.58 26.19 -0.27
C LYS A 62 -0.42 27.06 -0.72
N VAL A 63 -0.69 28.00 -1.65
CA VAL A 63 0.31 28.84 -2.29
C VAL A 63 0.40 30.19 -1.60
N GLU A 64 1.56 30.52 -1.05
CA GLU A 64 1.89 31.85 -0.55
C GLU A 64 2.58 32.67 -1.65
N VAL A 65 1.96 33.77 -2.04
CA VAL A 65 2.50 34.72 -3.01
C VAL A 65 2.90 36.00 -2.30
N LYS A 66 4.14 36.45 -2.51
CA LYS A 66 4.70 37.68 -1.87
C LYS A 66 5.24 38.62 -2.90
N ASN A 67 5.28 39.91 -2.54
CA ASN A 67 5.77 41.03 -3.37
C ASN A 67 4.96 41.22 -4.66
N ILE A 68 3.64 41.16 -4.56
CA ILE A 68 2.70 41.49 -5.65
C ILE A 68 2.06 42.87 -5.39
N VAL A 69 1.41 43.43 -6.41
CA VAL A 69 0.77 44.75 -6.32
C VAL A 69 -0.69 44.61 -5.92
N ALA A 70 -1.08 45.25 -4.82
CA ALA A 70 -2.47 45.28 -4.38
C ALA A 70 -3.38 45.87 -5.46
N GLY A 71 -4.60 45.27 -5.60
CA GLY A 71 -5.61 45.67 -6.56
C GLY A 71 -5.43 45.11 -7.97
N ARG A 72 -4.31 44.48 -8.31
CA ARG A 72 -4.09 43.77 -9.58
C ARG A 72 -4.62 42.37 -9.56
N GLU A 73 -4.92 41.82 -10.72
CA GLU A 73 -5.38 40.46 -10.95
C GLU A 73 -4.20 39.58 -11.36
N TYR A 74 -4.12 38.41 -10.72
CA TYR A 74 -3.11 37.38 -10.94
C TYR A 74 -3.76 36.02 -11.17
N THR A 75 -3.08 35.15 -11.91
CA THR A 75 -3.52 33.79 -12.15
C THR A 75 -2.43 32.81 -11.70
N LEU A 76 -2.79 31.90 -10.79
CA LEU A 76 -1.98 30.73 -10.46
C LEU A 76 -2.40 29.56 -11.34
N LYS A 77 -1.40 28.88 -11.90
CA LYS A 77 -1.56 27.61 -12.63
C LYS A 77 -0.69 26.57 -11.97
N GLY A 78 -1.33 25.47 -11.57
CA GLY A 78 -0.63 24.36 -10.94
C GLY A 78 -0.76 23.08 -11.75
N LYS A 79 0.18 22.16 -11.59
CA LYS A 79 0.13 20.79 -12.13
C LYS A 79 0.80 19.81 -11.21
N VAL A 80 0.29 18.58 -11.20
CA VAL A 80 0.86 17.47 -10.45
C VAL A 80 1.88 16.74 -11.31
N MET A 81 3.06 16.51 -10.76
CA MET A 81 4.18 15.82 -11.41
C MET A 81 4.38 14.44 -10.78
N ASP A 82 4.80 13.47 -11.56
CA ASP A 82 5.36 12.21 -11.08
C ASP A 82 6.83 12.46 -10.69
N LYS A 83 7.15 12.35 -9.41
CA LYS A 83 8.50 12.61 -8.87
C LYS A 83 9.57 11.73 -9.52
N LYS A 84 9.24 10.46 -9.77
CA LYS A 84 10.19 9.47 -10.32
C LYS A 84 10.61 9.78 -11.75
N THR A 85 9.67 10.24 -12.58
CA THR A 85 9.92 10.49 -14.00
C THR A 85 10.24 11.96 -14.29
N GLY A 86 9.86 12.87 -13.40
CA GLY A 86 9.93 14.32 -13.60
C GLY A 86 8.98 14.85 -14.67
N ASN A 87 8.00 14.03 -15.10
CA ASN A 87 6.98 14.41 -16.09
C ASN A 87 5.65 14.72 -15.41
N PRO A 88 4.74 15.46 -16.08
CA PRO A 88 3.37 15.59 -15.60
C PRO A 88 2.72 14.24 -15.33
N LEU A 89 2.06 14.10 -14.17
CA LEU A 89 1.30 12.92 -13.82
C LEU A 89 0.06 12.82 -14.71
N LEU A 90 -0.15 11.65 -15.32
CA LEU A 90 -1.27 11.42 -16.22
C LEU A 90 -2.27 10.46 -15.58
N VAL A 91 -3.54 10.85 -15.58
CA VAL A 91 -4.68 9.99 -15.27
C VAL A 91 -5.57 9.92 -16.51
N ASP A 92 -5.86 8.72 -17.01
CA ASP A 92 -6.57 8.50 -18.28
C ASP A 92 -5.98 9.29 -19.47
N GLY A 93 -4.64 9.44 -19.47
CA GLY A 93 -3.91 10.16 -20.52
C GLY A 93 -4.02 11.69 -20.45
N LYS A 94 -4.54 12.25 -19.37
CA LYS A 94 -4.66 13.70 -19.13
C LYS A 94 -3.79 14.15 -17.97
N GLU A 95 -3.15 15.31 -18.11
CA GLU A 95 -2.44 15.97 -17.02
C GLU A 95 -3.42 16.41 -15.93
N ILE A 96 -2.97 16.32 -14.67
CA ILE A 96 -3.73 16.83 -13.52
C ILE A 96 -3.31 18.27 -13.31
N THR A 97 -4.20 19.21 -13.58
CA THR A 97 -3.93 20.65 -13.50
C THR A 97 -5.03 21.40 -12.76
N ALA A 98 -4.67 22.51 -12.14
CA ALA A 98 -5.62 23.46 -11.55
C ALA A 98 -5.22 24.89 -11.89
N GLU A 99 -6.21 25.78 -11.97
CA GLU A 99 -6.00 27.20 -12.22
C GLU A 99 -6.92 28.04 -11.33
N LYS A 100 -6.40 29.14 -10.80
CA LYS A 100 -7.20 30.09 -10.02
C LYS A 100 -6.74 31.53 -10.26
N THR A 101 -7.68 32.35 -10.70
CA THR A 101 -7.50 33.79 -10.83
C THR A 101 -7.97 34.47 -9.55
N PHE A 102 -7.18 35.43 -9.06
CA PHE A 102 -7.47 36.20 -7.84
C PHE A 102 -7.04 37.66 -7.98
N LYS A 103 -7.73 38.53 -7.27
CA LYS A 103 -7.34 39.94 -7.15
C LYS A 103 -6.61 40.11 -5.82
N ALA A 104 -5.39 40.65 -5.86
CA ALA A 104 -4.59 40.87 -4.67
C ALA A 104 -5.19 41.97 -3.78
N ASN A 105 -5.39 41.66 -2.49
CA ASN A 105 -5.81 42.61 -1.48
C ASN A 105 -4.63 43.36 -0.86
N GLY A 106 -3.44 42.77 -0.94
CA GLY A 106 -2.19 43.32 -0.42
C GLY A 106 -0.97 42.86 -1.20
N GLU A 107 0.22 43.11 -0.67
CA GLU A 107 1.48 42.66 -1.27
C GLU A 107 1.74 41.14 -1.04
N ASN A 108 1.00 40.55 -0.14
CA ASN A 108 1.11 39.11 0.18
C ASN A 108 -0.28 38.50 0.20
N GLU A 109 -0.45 37.36 -0.47
CA GLU A 109 -1.69 36.61 -0.55
C GLU A 109 -1.42 35.13 -0.28
N THR A 110 -2.44 34.43 0.19
CA THR A 110 -2.48 32.96 0.26
C THR A 110 -3.64 32.48 -0.57
N VAL A 111 -3.35 31.60 -1.52
CA VAL A 111 -4.33 31.06 -2.47
C VAL A 111 -4.25 29.53 -2.45
N GLU A 112 -5.37 28.85 -2.44
CA GLU A 112 -5.42 27.39 -2.51
C GLU A 112 -5.80 26.95 -3.91
N LEU A 113 -5.02 25.99 -4.45
CA LEU A 113 -5.35 25.21 -5.65
C LEU A 113 -5.79 23.81 -5.22
N GLU A 114 -6.82 23.28 -5.86
CA GLU A 114 -7.32 21.93 -5.61
C GLU A 114 -7.16 21.07 -6.87
N PHE A 115 -6.53 19.90 -6.70
CA PHE A 115 -6.33 18.91 -7.76
C PHE A 115 -7.11 17.65 -7.41
N THR A 116 -8.20 17.39 -8.12
CA THR A 116 -9.05 16.20 -7.89
C THR A 116 -8.89 15.23 -9.04
N PHE A 117 -8.58 13.96 -8.72
CA PHE A 117 -8.33 12.92 -9.71
C PHE A 117 -8.57 11.51 -9.15
N ASP A 118 -8.67 10.53 -10.05
CA ASP A 118 -8.71 9.11 -9.70
C ASP A 118 -7.29 8.59 -9.49
N ALA A 119 -6.94 8.27 -8.25
CA ALA A 119 -5.63 7.73 -7.86
C ALA A 119 -5.63 6.20 -7.72
N SER A 120 -6.70 5.49 -8.07
CA SER A 120 -6.84 4.04 -7.85
C SER A 120 -5.72 3.21 -8.50
N ALA A 121 -5.16 3.69 -9.62
CA ALA A 121 -4.05 3.04 -10.33
C ALA A 121 -2.66 3.60 -9.94
N LEU A 122 -2.59 4.50 -8.94
CA LEU A 122 -1.37 5.24 -8.58
C LEU A 122 -0.72 4.75 -7.28
N LYS A 123 -1.11 3.58 -6.76
CA LYS A 123 -0.48 2.98 -5.58
C LYS A 123 1.05 2.96 -5.73
N GLY A 124 1.76 3.37 -4.69
CA GLY A 124 3.24 3.43 -4.66
C GLY A 124 3.84 4.59 -5.47
N THR A 125 3.04 5.60 -5.85
CA THR A 125 3.49 6.78 -6.61
C THR A 125 3.79 7.94 -5.66
N THR A 126 4.91 8.64 -5.89
CA THR A 126 5.25 9.90 -5.24
C THR A 126 4.93 11.04 -6.20
N THR A 127 4.12 12.00 -5.76
CA THR A 127 3.72 13.17 -6.56
C THR A 127 4.37 14.44 -6.02
N VAL A 128 4.59 15.43 -6.89
CA VAL A 128 5.06 16.78 -6.50
C VAL A 128 4.22 17.81 -7.25
N VAL A 129 3.78 18.86 -6.58
CA VAL A 129 2.97 19.91 -7.21
C VAL A 129 3.89 21.07 -7.65
N PHE A 130 3.70 21.56 -8.88
CA PHE A 130 4.40 22.70 -9.45
C PHE A 130 3.44 23.82 -9.75
N GLU A 131 3.83 25.09 -9.46
CA GLU A 131 3.02 26.27 -9.67
C GLU A 131 3.76 27.38 -10.44
N ASN A 132 2.98 28.07 -11.29
CA ASN A 132 3.40 29.25 -11.99
C ASN A 132 2.41 30.39 -11.71
N LEU A 133 2.94 31.57 -11.39
CA LEU A 133 2.17 32.79 -11.18
C LEU A 133 2.25 33.69 -12.41
N TYR A 134 1.10 34.16 -12.88
CA TYR A 134 0.97 35.02 -14.05
C TYR A 134 0.33 36.38 -13.71
N GLU A 135 0.76 37.44 -14.39
CA GLU A 135 0.04 38.68 -14.53
C GLU A 135 -0.36 38.84 -16.01
N GLY A 136 -1.63 38.67 -16.34
CA GLY A 136 -2.08 38.48 -17.73
C GLY A 136 -1.43 37.24 -18.36
N GLU A 137 -0.71 37.43 -19.47
CA GLU A 137 0.02 36.34 -20.15
C GLU A 137 1.49 36.19 -19.68
N ASN A 138 1.99 37.13 -18.82
CA ASN A 138 3.36 37.10 -18.39
C ASN A 138 3.54 36.25 -17.15
N GLU A 139 4.41 35.22 -17.20
CA GLU A 139 4.89 34.50 -16.03
C GLU A 139 5.80 35.40 -15.21
N ILE A 140 5.46 35.62 -13.95
CA ILE A 140 6.17 36.51 -13.01
C ILE A 140 6.72 35.79 -11.79
N GLY A 141 6.39 34.54 -11.59
CA GLY A 141 6.90 33.70 -10.52
C GLY A 141 6.65 32.22 -10.78
N THR A 142 7.52 31.36 -10.28
CA THR A 142 7.39 29.91 -10.38
C THR A 142 7.90 29.26 -9.12
N HIS A 143 7.29 28.13 -8.76
CA HIS A 143 7.80 27.15 -7.82
C HIS A 143 7.74 25.78 -8.50
N ALA A 144 8.90 25.24 -8.87
CA ALA A 144 9.03 24.01 -9.64
C ALA A 144 10.29 23.26 -9.21
N ASP A 145 10.25 22.66 -8.02
CA ASP A 145 11.35 21.88 -7.44
C ASP A 145 10.87 20.46 -7.12
N LEU A 146 11.38 19.46 -7.86
CA LEU A 146 11.04 18.05 -7.66
C LEU A 146 11.47 17.51 -6.29
N GLU A 147 12.44 18.17 -5.64
CA GLU A 147 12.96 17.72 -4.36
C GLU A 147 12.32 18.44 -3.16
N ASP A 148 11.35 19.34 -3.41
CA ASP A 148 10.64 20.02 -2.32
C ASP A 148 9.71 19.06 -1.58
N GLU A 149 10.09 18.70 -0.34
CA GLU A 149 9.30 17.83 0.53
C GLU A 149 7.95 18.46 0.92
N GLY A 150 7.88 19.81 1.00
CA GLY A 150 6.64 20.52 1.30
C GLY A 150 5.59 20.45 0.20
N GLN A 151 6.00 20.10 -1.02
CA GLN A 151 5.13 19.91 -2.19
C GLN A 151 4.94 18.44 -2.59
N THR A 152 5.60 17.53 -1.88
CA THR A 152 5.52 16.10 -2.14
C THR A 152 4.31 15.51 -1.45
N VAL A 153 3.48 14.75 -2.17
CA VAL A 153 2.40 13.95 -1.63
C VAL A 153 2.59 12.50 -2.08
N GLU A 154 2.71 11.60 -1.11
CA GLU A 154 2.84 10.16 -1.33
C GLU A 154 1.47 9.52 -1.53
N ILE A 155 1.40 8.53 -2.42
CA ILE A 155 0.25 7.62 -2.55
C ILE A 155 0.75 6.24 -2.14
N PRO A 156 0.63 5.85 -0.85
CA PRO A 156 1.25 4.65 -0.34
C PRO A 156 0.73 3.37 -0.97
N GLU A 157 1.56 2.32 -0.90
CA GLU A 157 1.24 0.96 -1.32
C GLU A 157 1.62 -0.02 -0.22
N ILE A 158 0.82 -1.05 -0.01
CA ILE A 158 1.20 -2.24 0.74
C ILE A 158 1.05 -3.48 -0.13
N GLY A 159 1.94 -4.45 0.07
CA GLY A 159 1.88 -5.78 -0.53
C GLY A 159 2.27 -6.80 0.54
N THR A 160 1.69 -8.00 0.51
CA THR A 160 1.79 -8.92 1.64
C THR A 160 2.19 -10.33 1.21
N THR A 161 2.67 -11.12 2.15
CA THR A 161 3.00 -12.54 1.97
C THR A 161 2.59 -13.32 3.21
N LEU A 162 1.53 -14.12 3.08
CA LEU A 162 0.95 -14.91 4.15
C LEU A 162 1.51 -16.34 4.16
N ILE A 163 2.08 -16.77 5.27
CA ILE A 163 2.61 -18.12 5.45
C ILE A 163 2.22 -18.73 6.80
N GLY A 164 2.22 -20.06 6.87
CA GLY A 164 2.16 -20.76 8.16
C GLY A 164 3.45 -20.55 8.94
N LYS A 165 3.37 -20.12 10.21
CA LYS A 165 4.55 -19.88 11.03
C LYS A 165 5.44 -21.13 11.17
N ASP A 166 4.84 -22.29 11.36
CA ASP A 166 5.58 -23.54 11.56
C ASP A 166 6.02 -24.18 10.23
N SER A 167 5.16 -24.08 9.21
CA SER A 167 5.43 -24.66 7.89
C SER A 167 6.40 -23.84 7.04
N GLN A 168 6.43 -22.51 7.25
CA GLN A 168 7.18 -21.52 6.46
C GLN A 168 6.80 -21.53 4.95
N ILE A 169 5.58 -21.98 4.65
CA ILE A 169 5.02 -22.05 3.29
C ILE A 169 3.52 -21.69 3.32
N HIS A 170 2.92 -21.63 2.13
CA HIS A 170 1.49 -21.38 1.94
C HIS A 170 0.58 -22.61 2.23
N VAL A 171 1.08 -23.61 2.94
CA VAL A 171 0.34 -24.82 3.31
C VAL A 171 0.37 -24.99 4.82
N ILE A 172 -0.80 -25.20 5.43
CA ILE A 172 -0.96 -25.39 6.88
C ILE A 172 -1.80 -26.63 7.18
N ASN A 173 -1.63 -27.19 8.38
CA ASN A 173 -2.48 -28.28 8.85
C ASN A 173 -3.75 -27.73 9.52
N ALA A 174 -4.81 -28.52 9.53
CA ALA A 174 -6.02 -28.27 10.32
C ALA A 174 -5.77 -28.67 11.78
N ASP A 175 -5.23 -27.77 12.57
CA ASP A 175 -4.85 -28.01 13.97
C ASP A 175 -5.66 -27.11 14.93
N GLU A 176 -5.75 -27.50 16.23
CA GLU A 176 -6.41 -26.70 17.26
C GLU A 176 -5.75 -25.34 17.47
N LYS A 177 -4.48 -25.20 17.14
CA LYS A 177 -3.73 -23.97 17.20
C LYS A 177 -2.98 -23.72 15.90
N ILE A 178 -3.49 -22.80 15.09
CA ILE A 178 -2.84 -22.32 13.87
C ILE A 178 -2.25 -20.94 14.17
N THR A 179 -1.03 -20.70 13.72
CA THR A 179 -0.41 -19.39 13.67
C THR A 179 0.00 -19.09 12.23
N LEU A 180 -0.56 -18.03 11.66
CA LEU A 180 -0.13 -17.47 10.37
C LEU A 180 0.64 -16.19 10.61
N VAL A 181 1.64 -15.95 9.78
CA VAL A 181 2.36 -14.68 9.73
C VAL A 181 2.18 -14.09 8.37
N ASP A 182 1.65 -12.89 8.33
CA ASP A 182 1.55 -12.08 7.13
C ASP A 182 2.60 -10.97 7.20
N THR A 183 3.59 -11.03 6.32
CA THR A 183 4.61 -10.00 6.21
C THR A 183 4.14 -8.92 5.26
N VAL A 184 3.66 -7.81 5.81
CA VAL A 184 3.17 -6.64 5.08
C VAL A 184 4.35 -5.73 4.75
N LYS A 185 4.71 -5.65 3.47
CA LYS A 185 5.67 -4.68 2.94
C LYS A 185 4.94 -3.38 2.63
N TYR A 186 5.55 -2.26 2.96
CA TYR A 186 4.99 -0.94 2.67
C TYR A 186 5.97 -0.08 1.87
N LYS A 187 5.39 0.87 1.12
CA LYS A 187 6.11 1.90 0.36
C LYS A 187 5.32 3.21 0.41
N GLY A 188 6.05 4.35 0.52
CA GLY A 188 5.47 5.69 0.55
C GLY A 188 4.93 6.10 1.93
N LEU A 189 5.31 5.42 3.02
CA LEU A 189 4.97 5.88 4.37
C LEU A 189 5.93 6.97 4.87
N GLU A 190 5.42 7.87 5.69
CA GLU A 190 6.21 8.95 6.27
C GLU A 190 7.09 8.42 7.42
N LYS A 191 8.41 8.65 7.31
CA LYS A 191 9.37 8.24 8.34
C LYS A 191 9.09 8.88 9.69
N GLY A 192 9.13 8.08 10.75
CA GLY A 192 8.92 8.52 12.14
C GLY A 192 7.46 8.58 12.56
N ARG A 193 6.53 8.33 11.65
CA ARG A 193 5.09 8.32 11.89
C ARG A 193 4.60 6.93 12.28
N GLU A 194 3.60 6.86 13.14
CA GLU A 194 3.04 5.60 13.63
C GLU A 194 1.87 5.15 12.76
N TYR A 195 1.89 3.86 12.38
CA TYR A 195 0.87 3.21 11.56
C TYR A 195 0.34 1.97 12.22
N LYS A 196 -0.91 1.63 11.89
CA LYS A 196 -1.57 0.40 12.27
C LYS A 196 -1.97 -0.38 11.03
N VAL A 197 -1.63 -1.65 10.96
CA VAL A 197 -2.15 -2.57 9.95
C VAL A 197 -3.19 -3.48 10.61
N ASP A 198 -4.38 -3.49 10.05
CA ASP A 198 -5.46 -4.41 10.42
C ASP A 198 -5.60 -5.47 9.33
N GLY A 199 -5.53 -6.75 9.72
CA GLY A 199 -5.68 -7.90 8.84
C GLY A 199 -6.95 -8.69 9.15
N VAL A 200 -7.61 -9.21 8.11
CA VAL A 200 -8.78 -10.08 8.19
C VAL A 200 -8.58 -11.28 7.26
N LEU A 201 -8.78 -12.51 7.79
CA LEU A 201 -8.77 -13.69 6.94
C LEU A 201 -10.13 -13.89 6.27
N TYR A 202 -10.10 -14.28 4.98
CA TYR A 202 -11.26 -14.63 4.17
C TYR A 202 -11.22 -16.10 3.76
N ASP A 203 -12.38 -16.74 3.69
CA ASP A 203 -12.55 -18.01 2.99
C ASP A 203 -12.67 -17.72 1.49
N LYS A 204 -11.72 -18.23 0.70
CA LYS A 204 -11.65 -17.97 -0.75
C LYS A 204 -12.88 -18.46 -1.51
N GLU A 205 -13.47 -19.58 -1.09
CA GLU A 205 -14.63 -20.18 -1.76
C GLU A 205 -15.90 -19.33 -1.57
N THR A 206 -16.16 -18.92 -0.33
CA THR A 206 -17.36 -18.13 0.02
C THR A 206 -17.17 -16.64 -0.24
N LYS A 207 -15.92 -16.16 -0.34
CA LYS A 207 -15.54 -14.75 -0.41
C LYS A 207 -16.07 -13.93 0.77
N GLN A 208 -16.20 -14.57 1.93
CA GLN A 208 -16.64 -13.92 3.18
C GLN A 208 -15.52 -13.98 4.22
N PRO A 209 -15.50 -13.04 5.17
CA PRO A 209 -14.59 -13.15 6.31
C PRO A 209 -14.70 -14.51 6.98
N LEU A 210 -13.55 -15.12 7.29
CA LEU A 210 -13.49 -16.37 8.03
C LEU A 210 -13.99 -16.16 9.45
N GLU A 211 -15.01 -16.92 9.84
CA GLU A 211 -15.53 -16.92 11.20
C GLU A 211 -15.26 -18.25 11.90
N ILE A 212 -14.76 -18.18 13.14
CA ILE A 212 -14.57 -19.31 14.04
C ILE A 212 -15.31 -18.98 15.32
N ASP A 213 -16.19 -19.87 15.76
CA ASP A 213 -17.06 -19.66 16.91
C ASP A 213 -17.88 -18.35 16.85
N GLY A 214 -18.30 -17.95 15.65
CA GLY A 214 -19.10 -16.75 15.40
C GLY A 214 -18.31 -15.44 15.52
N LYS A 215 -16.96 -15.49 15.46
CA LYS A 215 -16.08 -14.34 15.45
C LYS A 215 -15.20 -14.37 14.23
N GLN A 216 -15.04 -13.22 13.61
CA GLN A 216 -14.08 -13.05 12.50
C GLN A 216 -12.65 -13.28 12.98
N VAL A 217 -11.85 -13.94 12.15
CA VAL A 217 -10.42 -14.11 12.40
C VAL A 217 -9.68 -12.86 11.91
N THR A 218 -9.23 -12.04 12.86
CA THR A 218 -8.56 -10.77 12.61
C THR A 218 -7.25 -10.69 13.36
N ALA A 219 -6.33 -9.86 12.90
CA ALA A 219 -5.09 -9.54 13.58
C ALA A 219 -4.74 -8.07 13.35
N SER A 220 -3.86 -7.51 14.17
CA SER A 220 -3.39 -6.14 14.01
C SER A 220 -1.94 -6.02 14.45
N ALA A 221 -1.21 -5.11 13.80
CA ALA A 221 0.12 -4.69 14.22
C ALA A 221 0.22 -3.17 14.17
N THR A 222 0.85 -2.56 15.19
CA THR A 222 1.17 -1.13 15.22
C THR A 222 2.67 -0.97 15.19
N PHE A 223 3.18 -0.05 14.36
CA PHE A 223 4.60 0.18 14.18
C PHE A 223 4.90 1.64 13.82
N THR A 224 6.13 2.06 14.06
CA THR A 224 6.64 3.35 13.55
C THR A 224 7.45 3.08 12.29
N ALA A 225 7.14 3.77 11.18
CA ALA A 225 7.91 3.62 9.95
C ALA A 225 9.32 4.21 10.12
N GLU A 226 10.36 3.37 10.00
CA GLU A 226 11.76 3.80 10.12
C GLU A 226 12.29 4.44 8.84
N ALA A 227 11.64 4.14 7.71
CA ALA A 227 11.91 4.68 6.38
C ALA A 227 10.60 4.69 5.57
N SER A 228 10.63 5.30 4.38
CA SER A 228 9.47 5.30 3.47
C SER A 228 9.12 3.91 2.93
N GLU A 229 10.05 2.96 2.99
CA GLU A 229 9.86 1.56 2.61
C GLU A 229 10.32 0.64 3.74
N GLY A 230 9.59 -0.46 3.97
CA GLY A 230 9.89 -1.43 5.02
C GLY A 230 8.86 -2.54 5.09
N SER A 231 8.81 -3.23 6.21
CA SER A 231 7.82 -4.28 6.47
C SER A 231 7.45 -4.41 7.93
N VAL A 232 6.27 -4.97 8.18
CA VAL A 232 5.76 -5.35 9.51
C VAL A 232 5.05 -6.69 9.41
N ASP A 233 5.16 -7.51 10.46
CA ASP A 233 4.46 -8.79 10.54
C ASP A 233 3.13 -8.64 11.28
N VAL A 234 2.05 -9.12 10.67
CA VAL A 234 0.72 -9.28 11.25
C VAL A 234 0.51 -10.76 11.56
N THR A 235 0.26 -11.12 12.81
CA THR A 235 0.17 -12.51 13.25
C THR A 235 -1.26 -12.89 13.60
N PHE A 236 -1.83 -13.87 12.89
CA PHE A 236 -3.13 -14.46 13.18
C PHE A 236 -2.96 -15.73 14.01
N GLU A 237 -3.71 -15.86 15.09
CA GLU A 237 -3.78 -17.07 15.92
C GLU A 237 -5.25 -17.52 16.08
N PHE A 238 -5.56 -18.75 15.71
CA PHE A 238 -6.93 -19.28 15.75
C PHE A 238 -6.96 -20.82 15.82
N ASN A 239 -8.15 -21.37 16.14
CA ASN A 239 -8.42 -22.81 16.06
C ASN A 239 -8.84 -23.15 14.62
N GLY A 240 -8.08 -24.00 13.94
CA GLY A 240 -8.33 -24.40 12.57
C GLY A 240 -8.72 -25.88 12.40
N SER A 241 -9.12 -26.59 13.47
CA SER A 241 -9.44 -28.02 13.44
C SER A 241 -10.47 -28.40 12.36
N ASP A 242 -11.41 -27.50 12.08
CA ASP A 242 -12.50 -27.72 11.11
C ASP A 242 -12.22 -27.16 9.71
N LEU A 243 -11.00 -26.67 9.46
CA LEU A 243 -10.67 -25.98 8.22
C LEU A 243 -10.08 -26.88 7.13
N ALA A 244 -9.99 -28.20 7.35
CA ALA A 244 -9.48 -29.13 6.34
C ALA A 244 -10.26 -29.01 5.02
N GLY A 245 -9.56 -28.78 3.92
CA GLY A 245 -10.12 -28.51 2.59
C GLY A 245 -10.41 -27.04 2.29
N LYS A 246 -10.11 -26.12 3.19
CA LYS A 246 -10.31 -24.68 2.97
C LYS A 246 -9.08 -24.01 2.36
N THR A 247 -9.32 -22.90 1.67
CA THR A 247 -8.31 -21.97 1.17
C THR A 247 -8.60 -20.60 1.79
N LEU A 248 -7.61 -20.03 2.46
CA LEU A 248 -7.73 -18.77 3.19
C LEU A 248 -6.90 -17.70 2.51
N VAL A 249 -7.41 -16.47 2.49
CA VAL A 249 -6.73 -15.30 1.94
C VAL A 249 -6.76 -14.19 2.98
N ALA A 250 -5.63 -13.52 3.21
CA ALA A 250 -5.58 -12.36 4.08
C ALA A 250 -5.88 -11.07 3.30
N PHE A 251 -6.59 -10.14 3.91
CA PHE A 251 -6.81 -8.78 3.42
C PHE A 251 -6.31 -7.80 4.48
N GLU A 252 -5.58 -6.78 4.07
CA GLU A 252 -4.98 -5.79 4.96
C GLU A 252 -5.38 -4.38 4.63
N GLU A 253 -5.52 -3.59 5.70
CA GLU A 253 -5.71 -2.14 5.67
C GLU A 253 -4.69 -1.46 6.56
N ALA A 254 -3.96 -0.48 6.03
CA ALA A 254 -3.00 0.32 6.77
C ALA A 254 -3.60 1.70 7.10
N TYR A 255 -3.55 2.08 8.35
CA TYR A 255 -4.06 3.33 8.88
C TYR A 255 -2.94 4.18 9.48
N ASP A 256 -3.00 5.46 9.27
CA ASP A 256 -2.26 6.45 10.05
C ASP A 256 -2.89 6.57 11.44
N VAL A 257 -2.11 6.38 12.49
CA VAL A 257 -2.64 6.33 13.87
C VAL A 257 -3.07 7.72 14.36
N GLU A 258 -2.35 8.78 13.98
CA GLU A 258 -2.64 10.14 14.43
C GLU A 258 -3.94 10.69 13.84
N THR A 259 -4.14 10.50 12.53
CA THR A 259 -5.33 10.98 11.81
C THR A 259 -6.46 9.96 11.77
N ASN A 260 -6.17 8.70 12.10
CA ASN A 260 -7.08 7.55 11.96
C ASN A 260 -7.64 7.41 10.53
N THR A 261 -6.82 7.73 9.53
CA THR A 261 -7.20 7.62 8.11
C THR A 261 -6.56 6.42 7.45
N LEU A 262 -7.30 5.76 6.56
CA LEU A 262 -6.80 4.70 5.69
C LEU A 262 -5.76 5.31 4.74
N VAL A 263 -4.55 4.75 4.70
CA VAL A 263 -3.46 5.21 3.82
C VAL A 263 -3.12 4.22 2.70
N ALA A 264 -3.34 2.92 2.93
CA ALA A 264 -3.17 1.89 1.92
C ALA A 264 -3.99 0.65 2.24
N ASP A 265 -4.30 -0.16 1.24
CA ASP A 265 -4.93 -1.47 1.39
C ASP A 265 -4.38 -2.49 0.40
N HIS A 266 -4.51 -3.79 0.76
CA HIS A 266 -4.31 -4.91 -0.14
C HIS A 266 -5.44 -5.92 0.05
N LYS A 267 -6.34 -6.02 -0.95
CA LYS A 267 -7.60 -6.80 -0.90
C LYS A 267 -7.84 -7.51 -2.22
N ASP A 268 -6.95 -8.43 -2.57
CA ASP A 268 -7.10 -9.25 -3.75
C ASP A 268 -7.35 -10.72 -3.36
N ILE A 269 -8.58 -11.21 -3.54
CA ILE A 269 -8.97 -12.58 -3.21
C ILE A 269 -8.24 -13.62 -4.06
N ASP A 270 -7.66 -13.22 -5.17
CA ASP A 270 -6.96 -14.11 -6.11
C ASP A 270 -5.43 -14.03 -6.00
N ASP A 271 -4.90 -13.17 -5.10
CA ASP A 271 -3.47 -13.09 -4.85
C ASP A 271 -2.94 -14.38 -4.19
N GLY A 272 -2.03 -15.06 -4.90
CA GLY A 272 -1.40 -16.30 -4.43
C GLY A 272 -0.47 -16.08 -3.24
N GLU A 273 0.20 -14.94 -3.14
CA GLU A 273 1.11 -14.61 -2.03
C GLU A 273 0.35 -14.37 -0.71
N GLN A 274 -0.92 -13.96 -0.79
CA GLN A 274 -1.82 -13.79 0.36
C GLN A 274 -2.63 -15.05 0.69
N THR A 275 -2.43 -16.14 -0.05
CA THR A 275 -3.27 -17.35 0.03
C THR A 275 -2.54 -18.45 0.77
N VAL A 276 -3.19 -19.07 1.76
CA VAL A 276 -2.77 -20.34 2.36
C VAL A 276 -3.83 -21.40 2.16
N VAL A 277 -3.40 -22.65 1.94
CA VAL A 277 -4.26 -23.81 1.76
C VAL A 277 -4.20 -24.73 2.97
N VAL A 278 -5.34 -25.34 3.31
CA VAL A 278 -5.46 -26.35 4.37
C VAL A 278 -5.80 -27.67 3.68
N PRO A 279 -4.83 -28.56 3.45
CA PRO A 279 -5.08 -29.83 2.77
C PRO A 279 -6.05 -30.72 3.52
N LYS A 280 -6.77 -31.54 2.76
CA LYS A 280 -7.62 -32.59 3.29
C LYS A 280 -7.34 -33.90 2.57
N ILE A 281 -7.26 -34.97 3.35
CA ILE A 281 -7.15 -36.31 2.81
C ILE A 281 -8.31 -37.18 3.31
N GLY A 282 -8.82 -38.01 2.44
CA GLY A 282 -9.78 -39.05 2.77
C GLY A 282 -9.32 -40.40 2.22
N THR A 283 -9.53 -41.50 2.97
CA THR A 283 -9.01 -42.80 2.58
C THR A 283 -10.10 -43.89 2.50
N THR A 284 -9.86 -44.87 1.66
CA THR A 284 -10.71 -46.05 1.55
C THR A 284 -9.86 -47.31 1.45
N LEU A 285 -9.82 -48.07 2.53
CA LEU A 285 -9.11 -49.36 2.61
C LEU A 285 -9.97 -50.52 2.09
N THR A 286 -9.42 -51.33 1.18
CA THR A 286 -10.05 -52.52 0.59
C THR A 286 -9.02 -53.65 0.41
N ASP A 287 -9.48 -54.85 0.00
CA ASP A 287 -8.57 -55.82 -0.60
C ASP A 287 -8.20 -55.41 -2.06
N LYS A 288 -7.37 -56.20 -2.71
CA LYS A 288 -6.96 -55.98 -4.11
C LYS A 288 -8.11 -55.99 -5.12
N ASP A 289 -9.24 -56.60 -4.76
CA ASP A 289 -10.43 -56.78 -5.61
C ASP A 289 -11.56 -55.78 -5.25
N GLY A 290 -11.28 -54.82 -4.34
CA GLY A 290 -12.20 -53.76 -3.92
C GLY A 290 -13.17 -54.18 -2.78
N ASN A 291 -13.00 -55.35 -2.17
CA ASN A 291 -13.88 -55.82 -1.10
C ASN A 291 -13.47 -55.29 0.28
N LYS A 292 -14.45 -55.19 1.19
CA LYS A 292 -14.25 -54.78 2.60
C LYS A 292 -13.98 -55.96 3.53
N THR A 293 -13.98 -57.20 3.02
CA THR A 293 -13.71 -58.44 3.76
C THR A 293 -12.62 -59.23 3.06
N VAL A 294 -11.65 -59.70 3.82
CA VAL A 294 -10.55 -60.53 3.32
C VAL A 294 -10.46 -61.83 4.08
N ASN A 295 -9.96 -62.86 3.41
CA ASN A 295 -9.65 -64.13 4.08
C ASN A 295 -8.33 -64.03 4.83
N ALA A 296 -8.25 -64.61 6.03
CA ALA A 296 -6.99 -64.70 6.74
C ALA A 296 -6.08 -65.72 5.96
N ALA A 297 -5.06 -65.16 5.30
CA ALA A 297 -4.08 -65.87 4.52
C ALA A 297 -2.66 -65.51 4.93
N LYS A 298 -1.69 -66.39 4.55
CA LYS A 298 -0.27 -66.13 4.84
C LYS A 298 0.23 -64.81 4.23
N GLU A 299 -0.34 -64.45 3.08
CA GLU A 299 -0.11 -63.19 2.39
C GLU A 299 -1.44 -62.51 2.09
N THR A 300 -1.70 -61.40 2.76
CA THR A 300 -2.91 -60.61 2.54
C THR A 300 -2.48 -59.22 2.02
N VAL A 301 -3.05 -58.80 0.88
CA VAL A 301 -2.81 -57.51 0.29
C VAL A 301 -4.01 -56.62 0.57
N LEU A 302 -3.75 -55.45 1.18
CA LEU A 302 -4.74 -54.41 1.35
C LEU A 302 -4.31 -53.18 0.51
N VAL A 303 -5.29 -52.53 -0.07
CA VAL A 303 -5.10 -51.33 -0.89
C VAL A 303 -5.83 -50.18 -0.21
N ASP A 304 -5.10 -49.13 0.14
CA ASP A 304 -5.69 -47.91 0.64
C ASP A 304 -5.69 -46.86 -0.47
N THR A 305 -6.88 -46.46 -0.91
CA THR A 305 -7.06 -45.41 -1.93
C THR A 305 -7.22 -44.09 -1.20
N VAL A 306 -6.27 -43.18 -1.40
CA VAL A 306 -6.27 -41.85 -0.81
C VAL A 306 -6.80 -40.83 -1.81
N LYS A 307 -7.82 -40.07 -1.41
CA LYS A 307 -8.29 -38.85 -2.08
C LYS A 307 -7.74 -37.66 -1.33
N TYR A 308 -7.39 -36.61 -2.05
CA TYR A 308 -6.88 -35.38 -1.47
C TYR A 308 -7.58 -34.16 -2.08
N GLU A 309 -7.55 -33.05 -1.33
CA GLU A 309 -8.03 -31.72 -1.71
C GLU A 309 -6.99 -30.68 -1.23
N ASN A 310 -6.76 -29.63 -1.96
CA ASN A 310 -5.88 -28.51 -1.61
C ASN A 310 -4.41 -28.91 -1.34
N LEU A 311 -3.86 -29.88 -2.06
CA LEU A 311 -2.42 -30.09 -2.11
C LEU A 311 -1.79 -29.14 -3.12
N GLU A 312 -0.56 -28.70 -2.83
CA GLU A 312 0.20 -27.83 -3.73
C GLU A 312 0.56 -28.57 -5.03
N VAL A 313 0.05 -28.07 -6.16
CA VAL A 313 0.31 -28.66 -7.49
C VAL A 313 1.81 -28.55 -7.83
N GLY A 314 2.37 -29.66 -8.35
CA GLY A 314 3.78 -29.71 -8.75
C GLY A 314 4.76 -30.01 -7.62
N ARG A 315 4.32 -30.07 -6.36
CA ARG A 315 5.18 -30.41 -5.21
C ARG A 315 5.10 -31.89 -4.86
N GLU A 316 6.25 -32.57 -4.73
CA GLU A 316 6.30 -33.99 -4.30
C GLU A 316 5.77 -34.13 -2.87
N VAL A 317 4.79 -35.00 -2.67
CA VAL A 317 4.19 -35.35 -1.37
C VAL A 317 4.45 -36.82 -1.07
N GLU A 318 4.76 -37.16 0.19
CA GLU A 318 4.88 -38.50 0.68
C GLU A 318 3.67 -38.85 1.57
N LEU A 319 2.94 -39.87 1.20
CA LEU A 319 1.89 -40.52 2.02
C LEU A 319 2.51 -41.63 2.83
N LYS A 320 2.16 -41.71 4.12
CA LYS A 320 2.53 -42.80 5.04
C LYS A 320 1.26 -43.36 5.68
N GLY A 321 1.02 -44.64 5.49
CA GLY A 321 -0.10 -45.38 6.10
C GLY A 321 0.40 -46.39 7.15
N ILE A 322 -0.32 -46.49 8.27
CA ILE A 322 -0.11 -47.49 9.31
C ILE A 322 -1.43 -48.21 9.52
N LEU A 323 -1.40 -49.53 9.52
CA LEU A 323 -2.58 -50.35 9.75
C LEU A 323 -2.84 -50.54 11.25
N TYR A 324 -4.05 -50.14 11.71
CA TYR A 324 -4.47 -50.26 13.11
C TYR A 324 -5.55 -51.33 13.29
N ASP A 325 -5.49 -52.02 14.43
CA ASP A 325 -6.61 -52.81 14.92
C ASP A 325 -7.66 -51.90 15.55
N LYS A 326 -8.88 -51.91 15.00
CA LYS A 326 -9.97 -51.02 15.43
C LYS A 326 -10.41 -51.23 16.88
N ASN A 327 -10.32 -52.48 17.38
CA ASN A 327 -10.75 -52.79 18.74
C ASN A 327 -9.73 -52.38 19.81
N THR A 328 -8.45 -52.61 19.53
CA THR A 328 -7.36 -52.30 20.45
C THR A 328 -6.83 -50.90 20.27
N GLN A 329 -7.14 -50.23 19.16
CA GLN A 329 -6.60 -48.92 18.77
C GLN A 329 -5.08 -48.88 18.73
N LYS A 330 -4.44 -50.02 18.43
CA LYS A 330 -2.98 -50.14 18.34
C LYS A 330 -2.58 -50.56 16.93
N PRO A 331 -1.34 -50.15 16.49
CA PRO A 331 -0.78 -50.66 15.25
C PRO A 331 -0.79 -52.20 15.20
N ILE A 332 -1.12 -52.73 14.03
CA ILE A 332 -0.98 -54.19 13.80
C ILE A 332 0.49 -54.52 13.67
N MET A 333 0.93 -55.47 14.50
CA MET A 333 2.32 -55.96 14.55
C MET A 333 2.40 -57.33 13.90
N ILE A 334 3.32 -57.50 12.92
CA ILE A 334 3.69 -58.77 12.32
C ILE A 334 5.19 -58.96 12.48
N ASP A 335 5.61 -60.05 13.09
CA ASP A 335 7.01 -60.33 13.39
C ASP A 335 7.73 -59.18 14.12
N GLY A 336 6.99 -58.54 15.03
CA GLY A 336 7.52 -57.41 15.84
C GLY A 336 7.67 -56.09 15.10
N LYS A 337 7.13 -55.97 13.88
CA LYS A 337 7.16 -54.73 13.08
C LYS A 337 5.73 -54.28 12.78
N GLU A 338 5.55 -52.97 12.76
CA GLU A 338 4.29 -52.34 12.33
C GLU A 338 4.04 -52.61 10.83
N VAL A 339 2.76 -52.81 10.49
CA VAL A 339 2.34 -52.91 9.09
C VAL A 339 2.16 -51.49 8.56
N THR A 340 3.09 -51.08 7.70
CA THR A 340 3.12 -49.75 7.12
C THR A 340 3.21 -49.80 5.59
N ALA A 341 2.76 -48.75 4.95
CA ALA A 341 2.96 -48.50 3.52
C ALA A 341 3.32 -47.03 3.28
N SER A 342 4.03 -46.76 2.20
CA SER A 342 4.27 -45.38 1.77
C SER A 342 4.19 -45.23 0.25
N ALA A 343 3.79 -44.08 -0.21
CA ALA A 343 3.78 -43.68 -1.63
C ALA A 343 4.20 -42.24 -1.78
N LYS A 344 4.96 -41.95 -2.83
CA LYS A 344 5.32 -40.59 -3.23
C LYS A 344 4.61 -40.27 -4.53
N PHE A 345 4.09 -39.06 -4.63
CA PHE A 345 3.47 -38.55 -5.85
C PHE A 345 3.55 -37.03 -5.91
N THR A 346 3.32 -36.50 -7.09
CA THR A 346 3.22 -35.05 -7.30
C THR A 346 1.79 -34.77 -7.74
N PRO A 347 1.02 -33.94 -6.99
CA PRO A 347 -0.32 -33.56 -7.41
C PRO A 347 -0.30 -32.85 -8.76
N GLU A 348 -1.18 -33.24 -9.67
CA GLU A 348 -1.39 -32.58 -10.98
C GLU A 348 -2.58 -31.62 -10.92
N GLU A 349 -3.45 -31.80 -9.93
CA GLU A 349 -4.63 -30.97 -9.63
C GLU A 349 -4.67 -30.70 -8.12
N ALA A 350 -5.25 -29.55 -7.70
CA ALA A 350 -5.35 -29.14 -6.30
C ALA A 350 -6.52 -29.78 -5.56
#